data_1c08361d2ec8f27b234240cffde5c13b
#
_entry.id   1c08361d2ec8f27b234240cffde5c13b
#
_cell.length_a   1.000
_cell.length_b   1.000
_cell.length_c   1.000
_cell.angle_alpha   90.00
_cell.angle_beta   90.00
_cell.angle_gamma   90.00
#
_symmetry.space_group_name_H-M   'P 1'
#
loop_
_entity.id
_entity.type
_entity.pdbx_description
1 polymer ?
#
loop_
_entity_poly.entity_id
_entity_poly.type
_entity_poly.pdbx_seq_one_letter_code
_entity_poly.pdbx_strand_id
1 'polypeptide(L)'
;RDLVRSRGLGDVYKRQMQGSFDDNFRNGFEEGAFKMRQLRIEAKGNLNNWLSYRYRQRLNRSNDSSGNIDNLPTSIDIAGIGVKLGKGFSIFAGKQCTAYGGIEFDLNPIEIYEYSDMIENMSNFMTGLNIGYDINAHQQLNLQILDSRNGSFNKTYGVENAEDELPTIESGKLPLVYTLNWNGNFNDIFKTRWSASIMNEAKDKYLYYYAFGNELNLDKFNMFLDFMYSKESIDRKGIMTGITGSMEGHNASNVGYFSMVTKLNYRFLPKWNVFVKGMYETASLTKQQENLEKGKYRTAWGYFAGVEFYPMDTNLHFFLTYVGRTYDFTARAKSLGQENYSTNRVSVGFIYQLPMF
;
A
#
# COMPACT_ATOMS: atom_id res chain seq x y z
N ARG A 1 5.80 5.61 38.33
CA ARG A 1 5.10 6.87 38.69
C ARG A 1 5.09 7.89 37.56
N ASP A 2 6.03 7.86 36.64
CA ASP A 2 6.14 8.82 35.53
C ASP A 2 5.30 8.46 34.30
N LEU A 3 4.93 7.20 34.14
CA LEU A 3 4.03 6.74 33.06
C LEU A 3 2.58 7.25 33.17
N VAL A 4 2.18 7.69 34.35
CA VAL A 4 0.81 8.22 34.59
C VAL A 4 0.73 9.71 34.28
N ARG A 5 1.84 10.45 34.23
CA ARG A 5 1.87 11.89 33.95
C ARG A 5 1.93 12.25 32.46
N SER A 6 2.28 11.32 31.58
CA SER A 6 2.35 11.55 30.14
C SER A 6 1.03 11.26 29.37
N ARG A 7 -0.07 11.05 30.08
CA ARG A 7 -1.40 11.03 29.45
C ARG A 7 -1.80 12.44 29.04
N GLY A 8 -1.05 12.97 28.06
CA GLY A 8 -1.45 14.14 27.34
C GLY A 8 -2.78 13.88 26.63
N LEU A 9 -3.56 14.92 26.44
CA LEU A 9 -4.84 14.95 25.77
C LEU A 9 -4.81 14.14 24.45
N GLY A 10 -5.30 12.89 24.48
CA GLY A 10 -5.55 12.11 23.28
C GLY A 10 -4.51 11.07 22.87
N ASP A 11 -3.67 10.58 23.79
CA ASP A 11 -2.77 9.45 23.48
C ASP A 11 -3.56 8.19 23.16
N VAL A 12 -3.25 7.57 22.01
CA VAL A 12 -3.89 6.33 21.56
C VAL A 12 -2.82 5.26 21.41
N TYR A 13 -2.94 4.20 22.22
CA TYR A 13 -2.15 2.98 22.11
C TYR A 13 -3.05 1.86 21.62
N LYS A 14 -2.67 1.21 20.52
CA LYS A 14 -3.45 0.11 19.94
C LYS A 14 -2.58 -1.09 19.68
N ARG A 15 -3.08 -2.26 20.06
CA ARG A 15 -2.66 -3.55 19.48
C ARG A 15 -3.65 -3.92 18.40
N GLN A 16 -3.14 -4.31 17.25
CA GLN A 16 -3.96 -4.71 16.12
C GLN A 16 -3.55 -6.12 15.71
N MET A 17 -4.51 -7.01 15.56
CA MET A 17 -4.26 -8.37 15.14
C MET A 17 -5.33 -8.87 14.17
N GLN A 18 -4.89 -9.65 13.21
CA GLN A 18 -5.74 -10.39 12.28
C GLN A 18 -5.21 -11.82 12.22
N GLY A 19 -6.04 -12.76 12.65
CA GLY A 19 -5.77 -14.18 12.57
C GLY A 19 -6.81 -14.87 11.71
N SER A 20 -6.42 -15.92 10.97
CA SER A 20 -7.29 -16.68 10.11
C SER A 20 -6.85 -18.14 9.98
N PHE A 21 -7.80 -18.99 9.63
CA PHE A 21 -7.56 -20.25 8.95
C PHE A 21 -7.87 -20.05 7.47
N ASP A 22 -6.91 -20.37 6.61
CA ASP A 22 -6.97 -20.17 5.18
C ASP A 22 -6.90 -21.50 4.46
N ASP A 23 -7.85 -21.74 3.55
CA ASP A 23 -7.79 -22.79 2.56
C ASP A 23 -7.46 -22.19 1.20
N ASN A 24 -6.35 -22.60 0.59
CA ASN A 24 -5.86 -22.12 -0.69
C ASN A 24 -6.06 -23.16 -1.79
N PHE A 25 -6.48 -22.68 -2.97
CA PHE A 25 -6.76 -23.52 -4.13
C PHE A 25 -6.09 -22.91 -5.37
N ARG A 26 -5.37 -23.77 -6.10
CA ARG A 26 -4.86 -23.54 -7.45
C ARG A 26 -4.92 -24.86 -8.20
N ASN A 27 -5.84 -24.98 -9.17
CA ASN A 27 -6.12 -26.25 -9.84
C ASN A 27 -6.54 -27.40 -8.90
N GLY A 28 -7.13 -27.07 -7.75
CA GLY A 28 -7.51 -28.00 -6.68
C GLY A 28 -7.09 -27.47 -5.32
N PHE A 29 -7.34 -28.23 -4.26
CA PHE A 29 -6.85 -27.89 -2.92
C PHE A 29 -5.33 -27.92 -2.87
N GLU A 30 -4.71 -26.85 -2.38
CA GLU A 30 -3.26 -26.69 -2.32
C GLU A 30 -2.75 -26.82 -0.87
N GLU A 31 -3.28 -26.02 0.03
CA GLU A 31 -2.94 -26.06 1.45
C GLU A 31 -4.02 -25.45 2.34
N GLY A 32 -4.11 -25.90 3.60
CA GLY A 32 -4.84 -25.25 4.68
C GLY A 32 -3.89 -24.87 5.81
N ALA A 33 -3.98 -23.63 6.34
CA ALA A 33 -3.08 -23.17 7.38
C ALA A 33 -3.70 -22.13 8.33
N PHE A 34 -3.35 -22.22 9.61
CA PHE A 34 -3.58 -21.12 10.56
C PHE A 34 -2.51 -20.04 10.37
N LYS A 35 -2.94 -18.79 10.21
CA LYS A 35 -2.03 -17.66 9.94
C LYS A 35 -2.35 -16.46 10.83
N MET A 36 -1.31 -15.85 11.43
CA MET A 36 -1.38 -14.50 11.98
C MET A 36 -0.96 -13.52 10.89
N ARG A 37 -1.94 -12.99 10.16
CA ARG A 37 -1.69 -12.11 8.99
C ARG A 37 -1.15 -10.76 9.39
N GLN A 38 -1.66 -10.21 10.48
CA GLN A 38 -1.26 -8.90 10.98
C GLN A 38 -1.13 -8.96 12.51
N LEU A 39 -0.01 -8.43 12.99
CA LEU A 39 0.21 -8.17 14.40
C LEU A 39 0.98 -6.86 14.54
N ARG A 40 0.34 -5.81 15.08
CA ARG A 40 0.88 -4.45 15.12
C ARG A 40 0.70 -3.80 16.47
N ILE A 41 1.65 -2.91 16.78
CA ILE A 41 1.53 -1.95 17.87
C ILE A 41 1.55 -0.55 17.23
N GLU A 42 0.66 0.31 17.67
CA GLU A 42 0.65 1.72 17.31
C GLU A 42 0.53 2.58 18.56
N ALA A 43 1.38 3.59 18.66
CA ALA A 43 1.33 4.65 19.65
C ALA A 43 1.30 5.99 18.93
N LYS A 44 0.30 6.81 19.21
CA LYS A 44 0.20 8.17 18.69
C LYS A 44 -0.44 9.09 19.71
N GLY A 45 -0.04 10.34 19.72
CA GLY A 45 -0.62 11.31 20.65
C GLY A 45 -0.11 12.72 20.43
N ASN A 46 -0.62 13.64 21.23
CA ASN A 46 -0.22 15.02 21.26
C ASN A 46 0.50 15.30 22.58
N LEU A 47 1.76 15.71 22.51
CA LEU A 47 2.52 16.14 23.69
C LEU A 47 2.01 17.51 24.20
N ASN A 48 1.52 18.34 23.28
CA ASN A 48 0.88 19.61 23.56
C ASN A 48 0.03 20.03 22.32
N ASN A 49 -0.45 21.28 22.28
CA ASN A 49 -1.35 21.77 21.22
C ASN A 49 -0.68 21.86 19.83
N TRP A 50 0.65 21.87 19.75
CA TRP A 50 1.41 22.05 18.51
C TRP A 50 2.33 20.87 18.17
N LEU A 51 2.64 19.98 19.10
CA LEU A 51 3.58 18.86 18.93
C LEU A 51 2.86 17.52 19.12
N SER A 52 2.96 16.66 18.13
CA SER A 52 2.44 15.29 18.13
C SER A 52 3.52 14.27 17.80
N TYR A 53 3.25 13.02 18.10
CA TYR A 53 4.12 11.90 17.71
C TYR A 53 3.29 10.74 17.16
N ARG A 54 3.93 9.89 16.35
CA ARG A 54 3.35 8.65 15.88
C ARG A 54 4.43 7.59 15.71
N TYR A 55 4.15 6.41 16.25
CA TYR A 55 4.97 5.21 16.10
C TYR A 55 4.07 4.04 15.76
N ARG A 56 4.47 3.22 14.76
CA ARG A 56 3.78 1.98 14.40
C ARG A 56 4.77 0.92 13.97
N GLN A 57 4.64 -0.27 14.55
CA GLN A 57 5.51 -1.41 14.28
C GLN A 57 4.70 -2.67 14.03
N ARG A 58 5.12 -3.45 13.04
CA ARG A 58 4.65 -4.81 12.78
C ARG A 58 5.50 -5.81 13.55
N LEU A 59 4.89 -6.60 14.45
CA LEU A 59 5.59 -7.57 15.26
C LEU A 59 5.85 -8.90 14.53
N ASN A 60 5.17 -9.13 13.40
CA ASN A 60 5.34 -10.29 12.54
C ASN A 60 6.25 -10.03 11.32
N ARG A 61 7.15 -9.07 11.43
CA ARG A 61 8.16 -8.73 10.41
C ARG A 61 9.54 -8.70 11.02
N SER A 62 10.58 -8.86 10.19
CA SER A 62 11.97 -8.80 10.64
C SER A 62 12.33 -7.47 11.28
N ASN A 63 13.09 -7.52 12.36
CA ASN A 63 13.71 -6.38 13.05
C ASN A 63 15.13 -6.09 12.55
N ASP A 64 15.58 -6.74 11.49
CA ASP A 64 16.85 -6.44 10.87
C ASP A 64 16.78 -5.11 10.12
N SER A 65 17.70 -4.20 10.41
CA SER A 65 17.87 -2.88 9.78
C SER A 65 18.99 -2.86 8.76
N SER A 66 19.69 -3.98 8.57
CA SER A 66 20.82 -4.04 7.63
C SER A 66 20.37 -3.72 6.22
N GLY A 67 21.04 -2.78 5.58
CA GLY A 67 20.75 -2.34 4.21
C GLY A 67 19.64 -1.29 4.05
N ASN A 68 18.98 -0.87 5.11
CA ASN A 68 18.04 0.25 5.06
C ASN A 68 18.77 1.58 5.27
N ILE A 69 18.51 2.56 4.39
CA ILE A 69 19.21 3.87 4.42
C ILE A 69 18.84 4.68 5.66
N ASP A 70 17.65 4.50 6.21
CA ASP A 70 17.16 5.20 7.40
C ASP A 70 17.56 4.52 8.72
N ASN A 71 18.34 3.44 8.66
CA ASN A 71 18.77 2.61 9.79
C ASN A 71 17.61 2.02 10.63
N LEU A 72 16.40 2.02 10.10
CA LEU A 72 15.24 1.45 10.76
C LEU A 72 14.88 0.08 10.18
N PRO A 73 14.47 -0.88 11.03
CA PRO A 73 13.97 -2.17 10.56
C PRO A 73 12.73 -2.01 9.66
N THR A 74 12.54 -2.96 8.74
CA THR A 74 11.34 -3.00 7.88
C THR A 74 10.06 -3.26 8.67
N SER A 75 10.16 -3.73 9.92
CA SER A 75 9.04 -3.87 10.85
C SER A 75 8.46 -2.53 11.30
N ILE A 76 9.26 -1.44 11.32
CA ILE A 76 8.80 -0.11 11.71
C ILE A 76 8.19 0.57 10.48
N ASP A 77 6.88 0.75 10.52
CA ASP A 77 6.14 1.45 9.47
C ASP A 77 6.21 2.97 9.63
N ILE A 78 6.02 3.45 10.86
CA ILE A 78 5.95 4.88 11.16
C ILE A 78 6.77 5.18 12.40
N ALA A 79 7.61 6.20 12.33
CA ALA A 79 8.35 6.75 13.46
C ALA A 79 8.65 8.23 13.18
N GLY A 80 7.91 9.14 13.81
CA GLY A 80 8.09 10.56 13.54
C GLY A 80 7.29 11.47 14.45
N ILE A 81 7.50 12.76 14.23
CA ILE A 81 6.88 13.85 14.96
C ILE A 81 6.11 14.76 14.02
N GLY A 82 4.99 15.27 14.49
CA GLY A 82 4.16 16.26 13.82
C GLY A 82 4.20 17.60 14.53
N VAL A 83 4.34 18.67 13.77
CA VAL A 83 4.39 20.06 14.27
C VAL A 83 3.31 20.87 13.59
N LYS A 84 2.42 21.50 14.36
CA LYS A 84 1.45 22.48 13.86
C LYS A 84 2.08 23.87 13.88
N LEU A 85 2.17 24.50 12.71
CA LEU A 85 2.79 25.84 12.56
C LEU A 85 1.77 26.99 12.67
N GLY A 86 0.47 26.68 12.76
CA GLY A 86 -0.62 27.66 12.71
C GLY A 86 -1.05 28.02 11.28
N LYS A 87 -2.14 28.78 11.16
CA LYS A 87 -2.73 29.17 9.87
C LYS A 87 -3.01 28.00 8.91
N GLY A 88 -3.33 26.82 9.46
CA GLY A 88 -3.59 25.60 8.67
C GLY A 88 -2.34 24.81 8.28
N PHE A 89 -1.13 25.29 8.52
CA PHE A 89 0.11 24.59 8.17
C PHE A 89 0.54 23.60 9.25
N SER A 90 1.02 22.44 8.80
CA SER A 90 1.63 21.41 9.64
C SER A 90 2.80 20.75 8.92
N ILE A 91 3.72 20.18 9.69
CA ILE A 91 4.83 19.37 9.18
C ILE A 91 4.85 18.06 9.93
N PHE A 92 5.05 16.93 9.23
CA PHE A 92 5.41 15.68 9.83
C PHE A 92 6.81 15.27 9.34
N ALA A 93 7.70 14.96 10.28
CA ALA A 93 9.08 14.56 9.99
C ALA A 93 9.37 13.18 10.54
N GLY A 94 10.02 12.34 9.76
CA GLY A 94 10.39 10.97 10.10
C GLY A 94 9.92 9.94 9.10
N LYS A 95 9.98 8.65 9.49
CA LYS A 95 9.46 7.54 8.68
C LYS A 95 7.93 7.57 8.69
N GLN A 96 7.35 7.52 7.52
CA GLN A 96 5.91 7.70 7.34
C GLN A 96 5.38 6.95 6.13
N CYS A 97 4.06 6.77 6.10
CA CYS A 97 3.37 6.29 4.91
C CYS A 97 3.48 7.32 3.79
N THR A 98 3.79 6.88 2.59
CA THR A 98 3.72 7.75 1.41
C THR A 98 2.28 8.21 1.17
N ALA A 99 2.09 9.45 0.75
CA ALA A 99 0.77 10.04 0.51
C ALA A 99 0.27 9.71 -0.92
N TYR A 100 0.39 8.44 -1.32
CA TYR A 100 0.06 8.00 -2.69
C TYR A 100 -1.42 8.12 -3.07
N GLY A 101 -2.32 8.37 -2.12
CA GLY A 101 -3.74 8.48 -2.39
C GLY A 101 -4.38 7.13 -2.74
N GLY A 102 -5.67 7.19 -3.08
CA GLY A 102 -6.51 6.01 -3.16
C GLY A 102 -7.12 5.65 -1.81
N ILE A 103 -8.36 5.20 -1.81
CA ILE A 103 -9.06 4.82 -0.57
C ILE A 103 -8.50 3.50 -0.04
N GLU A 104 -8.26 2.51 -0.91
CA GLU A 104 -7.68 1.22 -0.50
C GLU A 104 -6.33 1.41 0.20
N PHE A 105 -5.51 2.33 -0.29
CA PHE A 105 -4.19 2.63 0.28
C PHE A 105 -4.29 3.27 1.67
N ASP A 106 -5.31 4.11 1.90
CA ASP A 106 -5.53 4.81 3.17
C ASP A 106 -6.22 3.96 4.24
N LEU A 107 -6.84 2.83 3.84
CA LEU A 107 -7.48 1.93 4.80
C LEU A 107 -6.45 1.37 5.79
N ASN A 108 -6.94 1.08 7.01
CA ASN A 108 -6.09 0.38 7.98
C ASN A 108 -5.73 -1.01 7.44
N PRO A 109 -4.44 -1.33 7.26
CA PRO A 109 -4.04 -2.61 6.69
C PRO A 109 -4.57 -3.85 7.40
N ILE A 110 -5.00 -3.72 8.67
CA ILE A 110 -5.61 -4.83 9.41
C ILE A 110 -6.99 -5.22 8.84
N GLU A 111 -7.66 -4.30 8.13
CA GLU A 111 -8.98 -4.51 7.55
C GLU A 111 -8.91 -5.01 6.09
N ILE A 112 -7.70 -5.20 5.59
CA ILE A 112 -7.46 -5.64 4.21
C ILE A 112 -7.29 -7.15 4.19
N TYR A 113 -8.13 -7.84 3.44
CA TYR A 113 -8.02 -9.28 3.21
C TYR A 113 -6.98 -9.61 2.13
N GLU A 114 -6.89 -8.77 1.10
CA GLU A 114 -5.82 -8.76 0.10
C GLU A 114 -5.82 -7.42 -0.64
N TYR A 115 -4.64 -6.88 -0.90
CA TYR A 115 -4.46 -5.66 -1.69
C TYR A 115 -4.54 -5.93 -3.20
N SER A 116 -4.79 -4.87 -3.97
CA SER A 116 -4.49 -4.87 -5.40
C SER A 116 -2.99 -5.07 -5.65
N ASP A 117 -2.63 -5.64 -6.81
CA ASP A 117 -1.22 -5.83 -7.20
C ASP A 117 -0.46 -4.49 -7.20
N MET A 118 -1.13 -3.40 -7.58
CA MET A 118 -0.57 -2.05 -7.53
C MET A 118 -0.07 -1.70 -6.15
N ILE A 119 -0.90 -1.86 -5.12
CA ILE A 119 -0.58 -1.47 -3.75
C ILE A 119 0.34 -2.49 -3.08
N GLU A 120 0.12 -3.79 -3.28
CA GLU A 120 0.94 -4.84 -2.68
C GLU A 120 2.41 -4.72 -3.08
N ASN A 121 2.68 -4.36 -4.34
CA ASN A 121 4.04 -4.22 -4.87
C ASN A 121 4.56 -2.78 -4.82
N MET A 122 3.87 -1.87 -4.16
CA MET A 122 4.28 -0.48 -4.04
C MET A 122 5.24 -0.29 -2.87
N SER A 123 6.31 0.46 -3.10
CA SER A 123 7.19 0.88 -2.00
C SER A 123 6.49 1.90 -1.11
N ASN A 124 6.34 1.56 0.15
CA ASN A 124 5.68 2.39 1.16
C ASN A 124 6.60 2.56 2.38
N PHE A 125 6.25 3.46 3.31
CA PHE A 125 7.00 3.73 4.55
C PHE A 125 8.43 4.19 4.31
N MET A 126 8.55 5.42 3.86
CA MET A 126 9.81 6.10 3.58
C MET A 126 10.05 7.23 4.57
N THR A 127 11.31 7.63 4.74
CA THR A 127 11.71 8.68 5.68
C THR A 127 11.85 10.03 4.96
N GLY A 128 11.30 11.08 5.57
CA GLY A 128 11.40 12.45 5.05
C GLY A 128 10.38 13.39 5.69
N LEU A 129 9.83 14.30 4.90
CA LEU A 129 8.96 15.38 5.34
C LEU A 129 7.61 15.33 4.62
N ASN A 130 6.54 15.63 5.35
CA ASN A 130 5.23 15.96 4.80
C ASN A 130 4.83 17.35 5.28
N ILE A 131 4.49 18.23 4.35
CA ILE A 131 3.97 19.58 4.62
C ILE A 131 2.48 19.52 4.33
N GLY A 132 1.67 19.66 5.35
CA GLY A 132 0.22 19.70 5.25
C GLY A 132 -0.31 21.13 5.30
N TYR A 133 -1.33 21.41 4.51
CA TYR A 133 -2.07 22.66 4.54
C TYR A 133 -3.58 22.39 4.56
N ASP A 134 -4.21 22.72 5.66
CA ASP A 134 -5.67 22.65 5.81
C ASP A 134 -6.27 23.91 5.16
N ILE A 135 -6.82 23.76 3.94
CA ILE A 135 -7.52 24.85 3.24
C ILE A 135 -8.75 25.26 4.07
N ASN A 136 -9.44 24.29 4.63
CA ASN A 136 -10.56 24.43 5.56
C ASN A 136 -10.73 23.12 6.35
N ALA A 137 -11.79 23.01 7.17
CA ALA A 137 -12.07 21.83 7.99
C ALA A 137 -12.31 20.54 7.17
N HIS A 138 -12.53 20.64 5.86
CA HIS A 138 -12.95 19.54 5.00
C HIS A 138 -11.95 19.25 3.87
N GLN A 139 -10.92 20.06 3.68
CA GLN A 139 -9.99 19.91 2.57
C GLN A 139 -8.54 20.16 3.02
N GLN A 140 -7.68 19.24 2.68
CA GLN A 140 -6.26 19.30 3.01
C GLN A 140 -5.41 19.02 1.76
N LEU A 141 -4.36 19.81 1.59
CA LEU A 141 -3.27 19.54 0.65
C LEU A 141 -2.04 19.04 1.42
N ASN A 142 -1.34 18.10 0.85
CA ASN A 142 -0.06 17.62 1.37
C ASN A 142 1.00 17.66 0.25
N LEU A 143 2.14 18.24 0.55
CA LEU A 143 3.36 18.09 -0.23
C LEU A 143 4.32 17.23 0.57
N GLN A 144 4.60 16.04 0.06
CA GLN A 144 5.48 15.09 0.72
C GLN A 144 6.77 14.92 -0.05
N ILE A 145 7.90 14.91 0.66
CA ILE A 145 9.25 14.75 0.11
C ILE A 145 9.94 13.68 0.94
N LEU A 146 10.14 12.50 0.35
CA LEU A 146 10.72 11.34 1.04
C LEU A 146 11.93 10.81 0.28
N ASP A 147 12.85 10.16 1.00
CA ASP A 147 13.90 9.36 0.38
C ASP A 147 13.29 8.08 -0.21
N SER A 148 13.49 7.83 -1.50
CA SER A 148 12.90 6.69 -2.19
C SER A 148 13.56 5.35 -1.87
N ARG A 149 14.67 5.35 -1.13
CA ARG A 149 15.46 4.16 -0.79
C ARG A 149 14.95 3.49 0.49
N ASN A 150 14.06 2.55 0.37
CA ASN A 150 13.62 1.68 1.45
C ASN A 150 14.15 0.24 1.32
N GLY A 151 15.29 0.09 0.67
CA GLY A 151 16.04 -1.14 0.44
C GLY A 151 17.30 -0.85 -0.36
N SER A 152 18.15 -1.87 -0.57
CA SER A 152 19.34 -1.72 -1.40
C SER A 152 18.96 -1.50 -2.87
N PHE A 153 19.73 -0.68 -3.58
CA PHE A 153 19.51 -0.36 -4.99
C PHE A 153 19.49 -1.60 -5.87
N ASN A 154 20.51 -2.44 -5.74
CA ASN A 154 20.64 -3.66 -6.56
C ASN A 154 19.45 -4.60 -6.36
N LYS A 155 19.00 -4.80 -5.12
CA LYS A 155 17.84 -5.64 -4.83
C LYS A 155 16.53 -5.04 -5.35
N THR A 156 16.38 -3.71 -5.26
CA THR A 156 15.16 -3.01 -5.69
C THR A 156 14.99 -3.07 -7.21
N TYR A 157 16.09 -2.93 -7.95
CA TYR A 157 16.06 -2.85 -9.41
C TYR A 157 16.65 -4.08 -10.11
N GLY A 158 16.94 -5.16 -9.36
CA GLY A 158 17.44 -6.42 -9.91
C GLY A 158 18.79 -6.26 -10.60
N VAL A 159 19.65 -5.33 -10.12
CA VAL A 159 20.96 -5.09 -10.74
C VAL A 159 21.87 -6.26 -10.45
N GLU A 160 22.32 -6.94 -11.49
CA GLU A 160 23.26 -8.04 -11.41
C GLU A 160 24.68 -7.47 -11.31
N ASN A 161 25.43 -7.90 -10.30
CA ASN A 161 26.86 -7.60 -10.18
C ASN A 161 27.65 -8.62 -11.02
N ALA A 162 27.80 -8.34 -12.30
CA ALA A 162 28.79 -9.07 -13.09
C ALA A 162 30.19 -8.59 -12.65
N GLU A 163 31.11 -9.51 -12.35
CA GLU A 163 32.45 -9.19 -11.81
C GLU A 163 33.30 -8.31 -12.74
N ASP A 164 32.95 -8.21 -14.04
CA ASP A 164 33.71 -7.51 -15.06
C ASP A 164 32.93 -6.49 -15.91
N GLU A 165 31.63 -6.23 -15.62
CA GLU A 165 30.82 -5.28 -16.38
C GLU A 165 30.30 -4.14 -15.50
N LEU A 166 30.39 -2.91 -16.02
CA LEU A 166 29.79 -1.74 -15.34
C LEU A 166 28.26 -1.89 -15.34
N PRO A 167 27.60 -1.60 -14.21
CA PRO A 167 26.15 -1.67 -14.14
C PRO A 167 25.51 -0.72 -15.16
N THR A 168 24.52 -1.20 -15.90
CA THR A 168 23.80 -0.45 -16.94
C THR A 168 22.96 0.69 -16.38
N ILE A 169 22.68 0.66 -15.08
CA ILE A 169 22.00 1.73 -14.35
C ILE A 169 22.77 2.11 -13.08
N GLU A 170 22.79 3.39 -12.77
CA GLU A 170 23.47 3.95 -11.60
C GLU A 170 22.46 4.47 -10.57
N SER A 171 22.75 4.27 -9.30
CA SER A 171 21.97 4.87 -8.20
C SER A 171 22.06 6.40 -8.26
N GLY A 172 20.93 7.07 -8.07
CA GLY A 172 20.90 8.51 -7.85
C GLY A 172 21.60 8.89 -6.53
N LYS A 173 22.28 10.05 -6.49
CA LYS A 173 22.93 10.53 -5.26
C LYS A 173 21.94 10.95 -4.19
N LEU A 174 20.77 11.46 -4.59
CA LEU A 174 19.67 11.88 -3.73
C LEU A 174 18.34 11.52 -4.41
N PRO A 175 17.98 10.23 -4.44
CA PRO A 175 16.73 9.80 -5.05
C PRO A 175 15.58 10.11 -4.12
N LEU A 176 14.75 11.07 -4.51
CA LEU A 176 13.58 11.52 -3.76
C LEU A 176 12.30 11.13 -4.49
N VAL A 177 11.24 10.97 -3.70
CA VAL A 177 9.86 10.97 -4.18
C VAL A 177 9.17 12.23 -3.70
N TYR A 178 8.55 12.93 -4.64
CA TYR A 178 7.71 14.10 -4.40
C TYR A 178 6.26 13.68 -4.66
N THR A 179 5.39 13.94 -3.71
CA THR A 179 3.96 13.63 -3.84
C THR A 179 3.14 14.86 -3.47
N LEU A 180 2.26 15.26 -4.39
CA LEU A 180 1.18 16.20 -4.10
C LEU A 180 -0.09 15.38 -3.88
N ASN A 181 -0.74 15.57 -2.73
CA ASN A 181 -1.94 14.85 -2.35
C ASN A 181 -3.03 15.84 -1.93
N TRP A 182 -4.25 15.58 -2.38
CA TRP A 182 -5.45 16.31 -1.96
C TRP A 182 -6.45 15.37 -1.31
N ASN A 183 -6.81 15.66 -0.07
CA ASN A 183 -7.81 14.96 0.71
C ASN A 183 -9.03 15.85 0.90
N GLY A 184 -10.17 15.45 0.34
CA GLY A 184 -11.46 16.10 0.53
C GLY A 184 -12.38 15.24 1.40
N ASN A 185 -13.23 15.91 2.18
CA ASN A 185 -14.30 15.29 2.94
C ASN A 185 -15.54 16.18 2.86
N PHE A 186 -16.53 15.76 2.10
CA PHE A 186 -17.76 16.51 1.86
C PHE A 186 -18.88 15.93 2.72
N ASN A 187 -19.13 16.55 3.87
CA ASN A 187 -20.16 16.20 4.86
C ASN A 187 -20.08 14.74 5.37
N ASP A 188 -18.89 14.16 5.41
CA ASP A 188 -18.66 12.74 5.72
C ASP A 188 -19.36 11.73 4.78
N ILE A 189 -20.05 12.23 3.75
CA ILE A 189 -20.76 11.42 2.75
C ILE A 189 -19.85 11.07 1.58
N PHE A 190 -19.11 12.05 1.05
CA PHE A 190 -18.22 11.83 -0.07
C PHE A 190 -16.80 12.26 0.30
N LYS A 191 -15.83 11.37 0.03
CA LYS A 191 -14.42 11.64 0.31
C LYS A 191 -13.57 11.42 -0.92
N THR A 192 -12.51 12.20 -1.04
CA THR A 192 -11.50 12.08 -2.08
C THR A 192 -10.12 11.85 -1.49
N ARG A 193 -9.29 11.05 -2.20
CA ARG A 193 -7.88 10.80 -1.91
C ARG A 193 -7.13 10.80 -3.23
N TRP A 194 -6.81 11.98 -3.71
CA TRP A 194 -6.17 12.16 -5.02
C TRP A 194 -4.70 12.51 -4.86
N SER A 195 -3.87 11.99 -5.73
CA SER A 195 -2.44 12.29 -5.69
C SER A 195 -1.78 12.22 -7.05
N ALA A 196 -0.66 12.92 -7.14
CA ALA A 196 0.31 12.81 -8.21
C ALA A 196 1.71 12.73 -7.60
N SER A 197 2.52 11.77 -8.04
CA SER A 197 3.86 11.54 -7.52
C SER A 197 4.88 11.42 -8.64
N ILE A 198 6.07 11.93 -8.39
CA ILE A 198 7.26 11.68 -9.19
C ILE A 198 8.36 11.15 -8.27
N MET A 199 8.95 10.03 -8.64
CA MET A 199 10.04 9.40 -7.90
C MET A 199 11.27 9.32 -8.81
N ASN A 200 12.41 9.73 -8.31
CA ASN A 200 13.68 9.41 -8.94
C ASN A 200 14.04 7.97 -8.59
N GLU A 201 14.18 7.12 -9.59
CA GLU A 201 14.50 5.69 -9.43
C GLU A 201 16.01 5.44 -9.47
N ALA A 202 16.64 5.93 -10.53
CA ALA A 202 18.07 5.87 -10.76
C ALA A 202 18.48 7.18 -11.46
N LYS A 203 19.75 7.36 -11.78
CA LYS A 203 20.23 8.51 -12.53
C LYS A 203 19.46 8.65 -13.85
N ASP A 204 18.77 9.77 -14.02
CA ASP A 204 17.93 10.10 -15.19
C ASP A 204 16.76 9.12 -15.44
N LYS A 205 16.35 8.36 -14.43
CA LYS A 205 15.22 7.42 -14.48
C LYS A 205 14.16 7.82 -13.45
N TYR A 206 12.89 7.84 -13.90
CA TYR A 206 11.78 8.33 -13.09
C TYR A 206 10.59 7.39 -13.12
N LEU A 207 9.87 7.36 -12.01
CA LEU A 207 8.56 6.75 -11.87
C LEU A 207 7.53 7.87 -11.66
N TYR A 208 6.45 7.80 -12.42
CA TYR A 208 5.27 8.68 -12.25
C TYR A 208 4.11 7.83 -11.73
N TYR A 209 3.40 8.35 -10.74
CA TYR A 209 2.25 7.69 -10.17
C TYR A 209 1.10 8.66 -9.96
N TYR A 210 -0.12 8.21 -10.26
CA TYR A 210 -1.35 8.97 -10.09
C TYR A 210 -2.40 8.09 -9.43
N ALA A 211 -3.16 8.65 -8.48
CA ALA A 211 -4.30 7.99 -7.86
C ALA A 211 -5.49 8.95 -7.74
N PHE A 212 -6.67 8.40 -8.00
CA PHE A 212 -7.95 9.10 -7.86
C PHE A 212 -8.88 8.19 -7.04
N GLY A 213 -8.82 8.32 -5.73
CA GLY A 213 -9.66 7.58 -4.80
C GLY A 213 -10.90 8.36 -4.43
N ASN A 214 -12.05 7.71 -4.50
CA ASN A 214 -13.34 8.30 -4.18
C ASN A 214 -14.14 7.34 -3.32
N GLU A 215 -14.72 7.84 -2.22
CA GLU A 215 -15.53 7.06 -1.30
C GLU A 215 -16.90 7.72 -1.12
N LEU A 216 -17.95 6.92 -1.23
CA LEU A 216 -19.31 7.27 -0.86
C LEU A 216 -19.66 6.54 0.44
N ASN A 217 -20.07 7.31 1.46
CA ASN A 217 -20.39 6.79 2.77
C ASN A 217 -21.82 7.20 3.15
N LEU A 218 -22.72 6.22 3.15
CA LEU A 218 -24.12 6.37 3.57
C LEU A 218 -24.35 5.53 4.84
N ASP A 219 -25.49 5.73 5.50
CA ASP A 219 -25.79 5.10 6.79
C ASP A 219 -25.49 3.59 6.85
N LYS A 220 -25.99 2.83 5.88
CA LYS A 220 -25.78 1.37 5.80
C LYS A 220 -24.91 0.90 4.66
N PHE A 221 -24.51 1.81 3.78
CA PHE A 221 -23.81 1.50 2.54
C PHE A 221 -22.56 2.35 2.45
N ASN A 222 -21.44 1.69 2.23
CA ASN A 222 -20.15 2.33 1.94
C ASN A 222 -19.59 1.73 0.65
N MET A 223 -19.08 2.57 -0.22
CA MET A 223 -18.45 2.16 -1.46
C MET A 223 -17.24 3.04 -1.71
N PHE A 224 -16.15 2.45 -2.17
CA PHE A 224 -15.08 3.23 -2.77
C PHE A 224 -14.76 2.76 -4.20
N LEU A 225 -14.18 3.67 -4.97
CA LEU A 225 -13.66 3.43 -6.30
C LEU A 225 -12.33 4.17 -6.45
N ASP A 226 -11.28 3.41 -6.67
CA ASP A 226 -9.92 3.89 -6.91
C ASP A 226 -9.49 3.63 -8.34
N PHE A 227 -8.88 4.65 -8.96
CA PHE A 227 -8.14 4.53 -10.21
C PHE A 227 -6.69 4.88 -9.91
N MET A 228 -5.78 4.00 -10.30
CA MET A 228 -4.35 4.16 -10.08
C MET A 228 -3.59 3.87 -11.37
N TYR A 229 -2.58 4.67 -11.65
CA TYR A 229 -1.71 4.48 -12.80
C TYR A 229 -0.26 4.77 -12.43
N SER A 230 0.65 3.90 -12.81
CA SER A 230 2.09 4.18 -12.73
C SER A 230 2.78 3.94 -14.07
N LYS A 231 3.76 4.80 -14.34
CA LYS A 231 4.70 4.66 -15.46
C LYS A 231 6.11 4.70 -14.90
N GLU A 232 6.85 3.66 -15.10
CA GLU A 232 8.15 3.44 -14.48
C GLU A 232 9.22 3.29 -15.56
N SER A 233 10.32 4.02 -15.42
CA SER A 233 11.47 3.85 -16.32
C SER A 233 12.11 2.49 -16.13
N ILE A 234 12.11 1.99 -14.87
CA ILE A 234 12.59 0.66 -14.48
C ILE A 234 11.49 0.04 -13.61
N ASP A 235 11.20 -1.23 -13.82
CA ASP A 235 10.15 -1.94 -13.08
C ASP A 235 10.51 -2.08 -11.59
N ARG A 236 9.96 -1.21 -10.77
CA ARG A 236 10.13 -1.26 -9.32
C ARG A 236 9.20 -2.27 -8.64
N LYS A 237 8.06 -2.57 -9.26
CA LYS A 237 7.09 -3.54 -8.75
C LYS A 237 7.48 -4.98 -9.04
N GLY A 238 8.34 -5.22 -10.02
CA GLY A 238 8.81 -6.53 -10.41
C GLY A 238 7.78 -7.37 -11.20
N ILE A 239 6.59 -6.84 -11.46
CA ILE A 239 5.51 -7.59 -12.12
C ILE A 239 5.85 -7.84 -13.60
N MET A 240 6.24 -6.79 -14.33
CA MET A 240 6.65 -6.96 -15.74
C MET A 240 7.96 -7.74 -15.87
N THR A 241 8.91 -7.53 -14.95
CA THR A 241 10.14 -8.33 -14.88
C THR A 241 9.85 -9.81 -14.70
N GLY A 242 8.86 -10.17 -13.87
CA GLY A 242 8.39 -11.55 -13.73
C GLY A 242 7.77 -12.14 -15.00
N ILE A 243 7.32 -11.31 -15.94
CA ILE A 243 6.73 -11.73 -17.23
C ILE A 243 7.78 -11.79 -18.33
N THR A 244 8.64 -10.78 -18.43
CA THR A 244 9.57 -10.61 -19.55
C THR A 244 11.00 -11.05 -19.24
N GLY A 245 11.32 -11.26 -17.95
CA GLY A 245 12.69 -11.42 -17.48
C GLY A 245 13.38 -10.07 -17.26
N SER A 246 14.61 -10.14 -16.74
CA SER A 246 15.51 -8.99 -16.62
C SER A 246 15.94 -8.52 -18.01
N MET A 247 16.24 -7.23 -18.14
CA MET A 247 16.70 -6.58 -19.37
C MET A 247 18.02 -5.87 -19.08
N GLU A 248 19.03 -6.05 -19.91
CA GLU A 248 20.33 -5.37 -19.77
C GLU A 248 20.92 -5.43 -18.34
N GLY A 249 20.76 -6.57 -17.65
CA GLY A 249 21.30 -6.79 -16.30
C GLY A 249 20.52 -6.08 -15.16
N HIS A 250 19.28 -5.66 -15.40
CA HIS A 250 18.39 -5.10 -14.38
C HIS A 250 16.92 -5.45 -14.67
N ASN A 251 16.00 -5.03 -13.79
CA ASN A 251 14.56 -5.21 -13.99
C ASN A 251 14.09 -4.59 -15.31
N ALA A 252 12.97 -5.09 -15.83
CA ALA A 252 12.37 -4.61 -17.08
C ALA A 252 12.25 -3.10 -17.12
N SER A 253 12.48 -2.49 -18.29
CA SER A 253 12.43 -1.06 -18.51
C SER A 253 11.10 -0.62 -19.14
N ASN A 254 10.76 0.67 -18.96
CA ASN A 254 9.62 1.32 -19.60
C ASN A 254 8.29 0.57 -19.40
N VAL A 255 7.96 0.30 -18.15
CA VAL A 255 6.74 -0.42 -17.77
C VAL A 255 5.61 0.54 -17.39
N GLY A 256 4.38 0.06 -17.49
CA GLY A 256 3.18 0.79 -17.11
C GLY A 256 2.16 -0.12 -16.45
N TYR A 257 1.55 0.35 -15.38
CA TYR A 257 0.56 -0.36 -14.60
C TYR A 257 -0.69 0.49 -14.45
N PHE A 258 -1.84 -0.13 -14.62
CA PHE A 258 -3.13 0.48 -14.33
C PHE A 258 -3.91 -0.43 -13.40
N SER A 259 -4.60 0.16 -12.44
CA SER A 259 -5.44 -0.55 -11.49
C SER A 259 -6.73 0.21 -11.24
N MET A 260 -7.84 -0.50 -11.29
CA MET A 260 -9.16 -0.04 -10.87
C MET A 260 -9.64 -0.98 -9.76
N VAL A 261 -9.95 -0.42 -8.60
CA VAL A 261 -10.36 -1.17 -7.41
C VAL A 261 -11.66 -0.58 -6.87
N THR A 262 -12.63 -1.42 -6.59
CA THR A 262 -13.88 -1.02 -5.93
C THR A 262 -14.23 -2.00 -4.82
N LYS A 263 -14.75 -1.49 -3.72
CA LYS A 263 -15.32 -2.31 -2.64
C LYS A 263 -16.65 -1.70 -2.22
N LEU A 264 -17.65 -2.54 -2.07
CA LEU A 264 -18.96 -2.19 -1.55
C LEU A 264 -19.17 -2.93 -0.25
N ASN A 265 -19.61 -2.21 0.77
CA ASN A 265 -20.00 -2.74 2.07
C ASN A 265 -21.47 -2.43 2.31
N TYR A 266 -22.22 -3.38 2.83
CA TYR A 266 -23.61 -3.19 3.21
C TYR A 266 -23.89 -3.80 4.57
N ARG A 267 -24.21 -2.91 5.54
CA ARG A 267 -24.60 -3.31 6.90
C ARG A 267 -26.09 -3.59 6.94
N PHE A 268 -26.48 -4.79 6.60
CA PHE A 268 -27.88 -5.21 6.51
C PHE A 268 -28.53 -5.39 7.88
N LEU A 269 -27.76 -5.70 8.93
CA LEU A 269 -28.16 -5.73 10.34
C LEU A 269 -27.12 -5.00 11.20
N PRO A 270 -27.46 -4.52 12.42
CA PRO A 270 -26.54 -3.76 13.26
C PRO A 270 -25.19 -4.45 13.51
N LYS A 271 -25.17 -5.78 13.59
CA LYS A 271 -23.97 -6.60 13.85
C LYS A 271 -23.43 -7.33 12.64
N TRP A 272 -24.02 -7.15 11.46
CA TRP A 272 -23.66 -7.90 10.27
C TRP A 272 -23.39 -7.00 9.08
N ASN A 273 -22.24 -7.22 8.46
CA ASN A 273 -21.85 -6.57 7.22
C ASN A 273 -21.56 -7.62 6.14
N VAL A 274 -21.97 -7.33 4.92
CA VAL A 274 -21.52 -8.07 3.74
C VAL A 274 -20.72 -7.14 2.87
N PHE A 275 -19.73 -7.68 2.18
CA PHE A 275 -18.98 -6.89 1.21
C PHE A 275 -18.69 -7.69 -0.07
N VAL A 276 -18.49 -6.94 -1.14
CA VAL A 276 -17.89 -7.42 -2.38
C VAL A 276 -16.78 -6.46 -2.79
N LYS A 277 -15.70 -7.00 -3.38
CA LYS A 277 -14.60 -6.21 -3.91
C LYS A 277 -14.24 -6.71 -5.30
N GLY A 278 -14.08 -5.78 -6.23
CA GLY A 278 -13.66 -6.04 -7.60
C GLY A 278 -12.36 -5.30 -7.92
N MET A 279 -11.48 -5.95 -8.68
CA MET A 279 -10.24 -5.35 -9.17
C MET A 279 -10.02 -5.69 -10.63
N TYR A 280 -9.59 -4.70 -11.39
CA TYR A 280 -9.10 -4.85 -12.76
C TYR A 280 -7.73 -4.18 -12.85
N GLU A 281 -6.71 -4.94 -13.23
CA GLU A 281 -5.34 -4.47 -13.22
C GLU A 281 -4.62 -4.91 -14.50
N THR A 282 -3.78 -4.05 -15.04
CA THR A 282 -2.98 -4.37 -16.23
C THR A 282 -1.50 -4.11 -16.02
N ALA A 283 -0.68 -4.91 -16.68
CA ALA A 283 0.76 -4.71 -16.78
C ALA A 283 1.18 -4.63 -18.25
N SER A 284 1.97 -3.63 -18.61
CA SER A 284 2.28 -3.28 -20.00
C SER A 284 3.72 -2.79 -20.17
N LEU A 285 4.29 -2.97 -21.36
CA LEU A 285 5.43 -2.20 -21.83
C LEU A 285 4.94 -0.90 -22.50
N THR A 286 5.50 0.23 -22.11
CA THR A 286 5.12 1.55 -22.64
C THR A 286 5.91 1.96 -23.88
N LYS A 287 7.03 1.26 -24.15
CA LYS A 287 7.87 1.40 -25.34
C LYS A 287 8.26 0.04 -25.89
N GLN A 288 8.51 -0.03 -27.17
CA GLN A 288 9.13 -1.20 -27.80
C GLN A 288 10.59 -1.27 -27.37
N GLN A 289 11.09 -2.47 -27.09
CA GLN A 289 12.46 -2.74 -26.64
C GLN A 289 12.94 -4.03 -27.29
N GLU A 290 14.11 -3.99 -27.96
CA GLU A 290 14.69 -5.15 -28.62
C GLU A 290 13.65 -6.05 -29.32
N ASN A 291 13.43 -7.26 -28.79
CA ASN A 291 12.48 -8.24 -29.31
C ASN A 291 11.09 -8.19 -28.60
N LEU A 292 10.84 -7.19 -27.73
CA LEU A 292 9.61 -7.06 -26.97
C LEU A 292 8.75 -5.91 -27.48
N GLU A 293 7.56 -6.23 -27.95
CA GLU A 293 6.63 -5.25 -28.46
C GLU A 293 5.99 -4.42 -27.35
N LYS A 294 5.79 -3.13 -27.63
CA LYS A 294 4.96 -2.26 -26.80
C LYS A 294 3.54 -2.82 -26.68
N GLY A 295 2.93 -2.74 -25.52
CA GLY A 295 1.54 -3.07 -25.27
C GLY A 295 1.29 -3.84 -24.00
N LYS A 296 0.07 -4.29 -23.79
CA LYS A 296 -0.35 -5.05 -22.62
C LYS A 296 0.17 -6.49 -22.69
N TYR A 297 0.65 -6.98 -21.55
CA TYR A 297 1.15 -8.34 -21.36
C TYR A 297 0.27 -9.16 -20.43
N ARG A 298 -0.31 -8.54 -19.38
CA ARG A 298 -1.14 -9.23 -18.39
C ARG A 298 -2.37 -8.39 -18.04
N THR A 299 -3.50 -9.06 -17.83
CA THR A 299 -4.66 -8.55 -17.08
C THR A 299 -4.82 -9.38 -15.82
N ALA A 300 -4.97 -8.76 -14.67
CA ALA A 300 -5.31 -9.42 -13.43
C ALA A 300 -6.71 -8.98 -12.97
N TRP A 301 -7.53 -9.95 -12.62
CA TRP A 301 -8.86 -9.77 -12.06
C TRP A 301 -8.84 -10.15 -10.58
N GLY A 302 -9.50 -9.35 -9.76
CA GLY A 302 -9.78 -9.71 -8.36
C GLY A 302 -11.28 -9.67 -8.12
N TYR A 303 -11.81 -10.67 -7.43
CA TYR A 303 -13.21 -10.77 -7.10
C TYR A 303 -13.36 -11.42 -5.73
N PHE A 304 -13.74 -10.60 -4.75
CA PHE A 304 -13.83 -11.00 -3.35
C PHE A 304 -15.25 -10.81 -2.86
N ALA A 305 -15.64 -11.64 -1.92
CA ALA A 305 -16.88 -11.48 -1.18
C ALA A 305 -16.67 -11.94 0.27
N GLY A 306 -17.43 -11.38 1.18
CA GLY A 306 -17.33 -11.79 2.57
C GLY A 306 -18.49 -11.32 3.44
N VAL A 307 -18.57 -11.97 4.59
CA VAL A 307 -19.49 -11.63 5.68
C VAL A 307 -18.66 -11.34 6.92
N GLU A 308 -19.02 -10.29 7.62
CA GLU A 308 -18.37 -9.85 8.86
C GLU A 308 -19.42 -9.79 9.98
N PHE A 309 -19.08 -10.34 11.14
CA PHE A 309 -19.91 -10.34 12.33
C PHE A 309 -19.26 -9.57 13.46
N TYR A 310 -19.93 -8.55 13.97
CA TYR A 310 -19.52 -7.65 15.05
C TYR A 310 -20.30 -8.02 16.32
N PRO A 311 -19.76 -8.88 17.21
CA PRO A 311 -20.50 -9.38 18.37
C PRO A 311 -20.81 -8.30 19.40
N MET A 312 -19.97 -7.27 19.49
CA MET A 312 -20.04 -6.19 20.46
C MET A 312 -19.60 -4.84 19.86
N ASP A 313 -19.79 -3.75 20.57
CA ASP A 313 -19.43 -2.39 20.14
C ASP A 313 -17.91 -2.11 20.23
N THR A 314 -17.09 -3.13 20.42
CA THR A 314 -15.63 -3.05 20.35
C THR A 314 -15.14 -3.35 18.94
N ASN A 315 -13.89 -2.98 18.67
CA ASN A 315 -13.24 -3.21 17.38
C ASN A 315 -12.89 -4.70 17.14
N LEU A 316 -13.73 -5.63 17.59
CA LEU A 316 -13.64 -7.06 17.32
C LEU A 316 -14.69 -7.45 16.28
N HIS A 317 -14.27 -8.11 15.22
CA HIS A 317 -15.20 -8.80 14.33
C HIS A 317 -14.62 -10.12 13.83
N PHE A 318 -15.52 -11.05 13.55
CA PHE A 318 -15.23 -12.30 12.88
C PHE A 318 -15.59 -12.18 11.40
N PHE A 319 -14.91 -12.93 10.56
CA PHE A 319 -15.16 -12.91 9.13
C PHE A 319 -15.12 -14.28 8.50
N LEU A 320 -15.89 -14.43 7.43
CA LEU A 320 -15.75 -15.47 6.42
C LEU A 320 -15.59 -14.76 5.08
N THR A 321 -14.49 -15.03 4.38
CA THR A 321 -14.19 -14.36 3.13
C THR A 321 -13.75 -15.34 2.05
N TYR A 322 -14.12 -15.00 0.82
CA TYR A 322 -13.59 -15.61 -0.38
C TYR A 322 -12.79 -14.57 -1.15
N VAL A 323 -11.60 -14.95 -1.58
CA VAL A 323 -10.67 -14.13 -2.37
C VAL A 323 -10.30 -14.90 -3.62
N GLY A 324 -10.76 -14.43 -4.78
CA GLY A 324 -10.45 -14.99 -6.08
C GLY A 324 -9.57 -14.04 -6.89
N ARG A 325 -8.55 -14.59 -7.56
CA ARG A 325 -7.68 -13.88 -8.49
C ARG A 325 -7.54 -14.68 -9.76
N THR A 326 -7.60 -13.99 -10.91
CA THR A 326 -7.35 -14.59 -12.22
C THR A 326 -6.34 -13.74 -12.98
N TYR A 327 -5.35 -14.39 -13.55
CA TYR A 327 -4.27 -13.76 -14.30
C TYR A 327 -4.31 -14.25 -15.74
N ASP A 328 -4.68 -13.32 -16.66
CA ASP A 328 -4.78 -13.58 -18.08
C ASP A 328 -3.60 -12.94 -18.82
N PHE A 329 -2.81 -13.77 -19.50
CA PHE A 329 -1.66 -13.33 -20.27
C PHE A 329 -2.01 -13.22 -21.75
N THR A 330 -1.55 -12.15 -22.37
CA THR A 330 -1.74 -11.92 -23.82
C THR A 330 -0.87 -12.89 -24.65
N ALA A 331 -1.11 -12.95 -25.96
CA ALA A 331 -0.29 -13.76 -26.87
C ALA A 331 1.22 -13.41 -26.75
N ARG A 332 1.55 -12.12 -26.55
CA ARG A 332 2.93 -11.66 -26.32
C ARG A 332 3.57 -12.30 -25.08
N ALA A 333 2.84 -12.33 -23.97
CA ALA A 333 3.33 -12.94 -22.74
C ALA A 333 3.40 -14.47 -22.86
N LYS A 334 2.44 -15.08 -23.54
CA LYS A 334 2.43 -16.53 -23.78
C LYS A 334 3.58 -17.00 -24.65
N SER A 335 4.02 -16.18 -25.62
CA SER A 335 5.23 -16.50 -26.39
C SER A 335 6.52 -16.47 -25.56
N LEU A 336 6.48 -15.87 -24.35
CA LEU A 336 7.55 -15.88 -23.36
C LEU A 336 7.39 -17.00 -22.32
N GLY A 337 6.46 -17.94 -22.52
CA GLY A 337 6.23 -19.07 -21.61
C GLY A 337 5.25 -18.80 -20.48
N GLN A 338 4.54 -17.67 -20.50
CA GLN A 338 3.50 -17.39 -19.47
C GLN A 338 2.21 -18.16 -19.77
N GLU A 339 1.56 -18.64 -18.73
CA GLU A 339 0.28 -19.34 -18.80
C GLU A 339 -0.76 -18.69 -17.89
N ASN A 340 -2.02 -18.67 -18.32
CA ASN A 340 -3.13 -18.18 -17.50
C ASN A 340 -3.30 -19.07 -16.28
N TYR A 341 -3.59 -18.44 -15.14
CA TYR A 341 -3.91 -19.19 -13.92
C TYR A 341 -4.88 -18.40 -13.03
N SER A 342 -5.50 -19.12 -12.10
CA SER A 342 -6.36 -18.55 -11.07
C SER A 342 -5.96 -19.10 -9.70
N THR A 343 -6.10 -18.26 -8.70
CA THR A 343 -5.94 -18.62 -7.29
C THR A 343 -7.21 -18.28 -6.53
N ASN A 344 -7.56 -19.11 -5.57
CA ASN A 344 -8.73 -18.92 -4.74
C ASN A 344 -8.36 -19.19 -3.29
N ARG A 345 -8.91 -18.40 -2.38
CA ARG A 345 -8.72 -18.59 -0.94
C ARG A 345 -10.05 -18.40 -0.22
N VAL A 346 -10.37 -19.33 0.65
CA VAL A 346 -11.44 -19.20 1.64
C VAL A 346 -10.76 -18.97 2.99
N SER A 347 -11.16 -17.94 3.70
CA SER A 347 -10.60 -17.62 5.02
C SER A 347 -11.70 -17.41 6.03
N VAL A 348 -11.56 -18.02 7.20
CA VAL A 348 -12.36 -17.73 8.38
C VAL A 348 -11.43 -17.22 9.47
N GLY A 349 -11.81 -16.15 10.16
CA GLY A 349 -10.91 -15.56 11.14
C GLY A 349 -11.51 -14.41 11.93
N PHE A 350 -10.62 -13.65 12.55
CA PHE A 350 -10.99 -12.48 13.35
C PHE A 350 -10.05 -11.31 13.08
N ILE A 351 -10.58 -10.11 13.28
CA ILE A 351 -9.82 -8.86 13.34
C ILE A 351 -10.13 -8.22 14.68
N TYR A 352 -9.07 -7.84 15.41
CA TYR A 352 -9.20 -7.19 16.70
C TYR A 352 -8.25 -6.01 16.85
N GLN A 353 -8.81 -4.87 17.18
CA GLN A 353 -8.07 -3.65 17.53
C GLN A 353 -8.27 -3.35 19.01
N LEU A 354 -7.37 -3.84 19.85
CA LEU A 354 -7.43 -3.64 21.30
C LEU A 354 -6.85 -2.26 21.65
N PRO A 355 -7.64 -1.34 22.19
CA PRO A 355 -7.08 -0.15 22.82
C PRO A 355 -6.28 -0.58 24.06
N MET A 356 -5.07 -0.06 24.19
CA MET A 356 -4.26 -0.24 25.39
C MET A 356 -4.36 1.04 26.22
N PHE A 357 -5.19 0.98 27.29
CA PHE A 357 -5.40 2.02 28.32
C PHE A 357 -6.02 3.34 27.87
#